data_48a8fd8f6e62f980f3c1e992eef2aa04
#
_entry.id   48a8fd8f6e62f980f3c1e992eef2aa04
#
_cell.length_a   1.000
_cell.length_b   1.000
_cell.length_c   1.000
_cell.angle_alpha   90.00
_cell.angle_beta   90.00
_cell.angle_gamma   90.00
#
_symmetry.space_group_name_H-M   'P 1'
#
loop_
_entity.id
_entity.type
_entity.pdbx_description
1 polymer ?
#
loop_
_entity_poly.entity_id
_entity_poly.type
_entity_poly.pdbx_seq_one_letter_code
_entity_poly.pdbx_strand_id
1 'polypeptide(L)'
;MYPVSEAYKTAIRARTRTDRVTGTLTLTDGTVLPLTAAELMSGSLTLDNQCVTGEELAFGCAYLGQAALNLRTALSRHAFYGARLCLAYGLQLPDGQWEEVPLGSYTVAEAERRALYVSIKAYDNLLALQRRYDGTVLQGTAYELLGQIADACGLTLGQTAGEVAALNENAALVCQIGPADGLKSWRDCASAVAQLVGGFAAADRAGRLVIRPFAAAACAALGPGDRSEAGISDLRCHYAALSIETADGRYAAGNEQDSGLT
;
A
#
# COMPACT_ATOMS: atom_id res chain seq x y z
N MET A 1 -7.70 -11.64 0.09
CA MET A 1 -8.68 -10.99 -0.83
C MET A 1 -9.73 -10.31 0.04
N TYR A 2 -10.26 -9.13 -0.34
CA TYR A 2 -11.33 -8.48 0.42
C TYR A 2 -12.59 -9.36 0.39
N PRO A 3 -13.25 -9.61 1.54
CA PRO A 3 -14.44 -10.43 1.58
C PRO A 3 -15.61 -9.73 0.90
N VAL A 4 -16.21 -10.40 -0.08
CA VAL A 4 -17.40 -9.95 -0.82
C VAL A 4 -18.37 -11.12 -0.98
N SER A 5 -19.66 -10.80 -1.21
CA SER A 5 -20.69 -11.79 -1.42
C SER A 5 -20.49 -12.60 -2.71
N GLU A 6 -21.11 -13.78 -2.80
CA GLU A 6 -21.12 -14.55 -4.06
C GLU A 6 -21.88 -13.82 -5.17
N ALA A 7 -22.90 -13.03 -4.80
CA ALA A 7 -23.62 -12.17 -5.74
C ALA A 7 -22.68 -11.12 -6.36
N TYR A 8 -21.81 -10.49 -5.54
CA TYR A 8 -20.78 -9.57 -6.01
C TYR A 8 -19.79 -10.25 -6.97
N LYS A 9 -19.28 -11.43 -6.59
CA LYS A 9 -18.35 -12.21 -7.45
C LYS A 9 -18.95 -12.57 -8.80
N THR A 10 -20.25 -12.82 -8.84
CA THR A 10 -20.99 -13.08 -10.08
C THR A 10 -21.19 -11.78 -10.88
N ALA A 11 -21.64 -10.72 -10.23
CA ALA A 11 -21.92 -9.44 -10.87
C ALA A 11 -20.66 -8.80 -11.47
N ILE A 12 -19.50 -8.85 -10.78
CA ILE A 12 -18.26 -8.26 -11.28
C ILE A 12 -17.73 -8.92 -12.55
N ARG A 13 -18.09 -10.21 -12.77
CA ARG A 13 -17.72 -10.98 -13.97
C ARG A 13 -18.73 -10.82 -15.11
N ALA A 14 -19.87 -10.21 -14.84
CA ALA A 14 -20.89 -10.01 -15.85
C ALA A 14 -20.37 -9.03 -16.94
N ARG A 15 -20.76 -9.31 -18.19
CA ARG A 15 -20.38 -8.47 -19.35
C ARG A 15 -20.94 -7.06 -19.23
N THR A 16 -22.15 -6.92 -18.69
CA THR A 16 -22.80 -5.64 -18.42
C THR A 16 -22.93 -5.49 -16.91
N ARG A 17 -22.43 -4.42 -16.35
CA ARG A 17 -22.50 -4.11 -14.93
C ARG A 17 -22.71 -2.63 -14.71
N THR A 18 -23.34 -2.29 -13.60
CA THR A 18 -23.51 -0.90 -13.13
C THR A 18 -22.64 -0.75 -11.91
N ASP A 19 -21.72 0.20 -11.98
CA ASP A 19 -20.78 0.49 -10.91
C ASP A 19 -20.71 1.99 -10.61
N ARG A 20 -20.22 2.30 -9.44
CA ARG A 20 -20.00 3.69 -9.00
C ARG A 20 -18.80 3.78 -8.07
N VAL A 21 -18.21 4.96 -8.03
CA VAL A 21 -17.29 5.33 -6.96
C VAL A 21 -18.02 6.29 -6.02
N THR A 22 -17.92 6.00 -4.74
CA THR A 22 -18.45 6.86 -3.67
C THR A 22 -17.34 7.12 -2.66
N GLY A 23 -17.57 8.04 -1.75
CA GLY A 23 -16.64 8.31 -0.68
C GLY A 23 -17.06 9.43 0.23
N THR A 24 -16.16 9.76 1.12
CA THR A 24 -16.28 10.92 2.01
C THR A 24 -14.96 11.68 2.04
N LEU A 25 -15.06 12.98 2.09
CA LEU A 25 -13.94 13.88 2.32
C LEU A 25 -14.20 14.66 3.62
N THR A 26 -13.42 14.35 4.65
CA THR A 26 -13.50 15.06 5.93
C THR A 26 -12.43 16.14 5.96
N LEU A 27 -12.87 17.40 5.97
CA LEU A 27 -11.98 18.55 6.05
C LEU A 27 -11.34 18.66 7.45
N THR A 28 -10.28 19.45 7.57
CA THR A 28 -9.58 19.64 8.85
C THR A 28 -10.40 20.34 9.93
N ASP A 29 -11.47 21.06 9.55
CA ASP A 29 -12.43 21.65 10.47
C ASP A 29 -13.52 20.67 10.94
N GLY A 30 -13.47 19.41 10.49
CA GLY A 30 -14.45 18.37 10.79
C GLY A 30 -15.64 18.32 9.84
N THR A 31 -15.74 19.22 8.87
CA THR A 31 -16.81 19.18 7.86
C THR A 31 -16.69 17.93 7.00
N VAL A 32 -17.76 17.16 6.89
CA VAL A 32 -17.83 15.95 6.06
C VAL A 32 -18.57 16.24 4.76
N LEU A 33 -17.89 16.04 3.65
CA LEU A 33 -18.44 16.19 2.31
C LEU A 33 -18.65 14.79 1.71
N PRO A 34 -19.89 14.40 1.35
CA PRO A 34 -20.12 13.17 0.61
C PRO A 34 -19.56 13.32 -0.81
N LEU A 35 -18.99 12.25 -1.33
CA LEU A 35 -18.50 12.16 -2.70
C LEU A 35 -19.36 11.18 -3.47
N THR A 36 -20.13 11.71 -4.40
CA THR A 36 -21.00 10.96 -5.30
C THR A 36 -20.68 11.31 -6.76
N ALA A 37 -21.40 10.76 -7.71
CA ALA A 37 -21.26 11.11 -9.12
C ALA A 37 -21.53 12.61 -9.42
N ALA A 38 -22.18 13.34 -8.51
CA ALA A 38 -22.38 14.77 -8.65
C ALA A 38 -21.10 15.56 -8.40
N GLU A 39 -20.34 15.17 -7.38
CA GLU A 39 -19.08 15.82 -6.98
C GLU A 39 -17.87 15.26 -7.73
N LEU A 40 -17.81 13.93 -7.94
CA LEU A 40 -16.73 13.29 -8.64
C LEU A 40 -16.85 13.49 -10.16
N MET A 41 -15.78 13.90 -10.82
CA MET A 41 -15.73 13.90 -12.27
C MET A 41 -15.49 12.48 -12.78
N SER A 42 -16.38 12.01 -13.65
CA SER A 42 -16.28 10.69 -14.26
C SER A 42 -14.91 10.47 -14.92
N GLY A 43 -14.31 9.30 -14.71
CA GLY A 43 -13.04 8.92 -15.29
C GLY A 43 -11.82 9.65 -14.71
N SER A 44 -11.99 10.46 -13.64
CA SER A 44 -10.88 11.22 -13.08
C SER A 44 -10.16 10.53 -11.93
N LEU A 45 -10.75 9.47 -11.36
CA LEU A 45 -10.11 8.73 -10.27
C LEU A 45 -8.98 7.87 -10.81
N THR A 46 -7.79 8.05 -10.26
CA THR A 46 -6.64 7.19 -10.43
C THR A 46 -6.17 6.72 -9.06
N LEU A 47 -5.95 5.43 -8.91
CA LEU A 47 -5.33 4.83 -7.73
C LEU A 47 -4.02 4.21 -8.17
N ASP A 48 -2.94 4.61 -7.52
CA ASP A 48 -1.60 4.04 -7.72
C ASP A 48 -1.16 3.36 -6.43
N ASN A 49 -0.90 2.06 -6.53
CA ASN A 49 -0.50 1.24 -5.40
C ASN A 49 0.47 0.16 -5.88
N GLN A 50 1.67 0.18 -5.38
CA GLN A 50 2.76 -0.68 -5.84
C GLN A 50 3.36 -1.46 -4.67
N CYS A 51 3.96 -2.60 -4.96
CA CYS A 51 4.71 -3.41 -4.00
C CYS A 51 6.22 -3.24 -4.11
N VAL A 52 6.69 -2.55 -5.16
CA VAL A 52 8.09 -2.21 -5.41
C VAL A 52 8.20 -0.77 -5.89
N THR A 53 9.35 -0.15 -5.70
CA THR A 53 9.59 1.25 -6.12
C THR A 53 10.36 1.36 -7.44
N GLY A 54 10.84 0.25 -7.98
CA GLY A 54 11.61 0.17 -9.22
C GLY A 54 11.03 -0.86 -10.17
N GLU A 55 11.76 -1.14 -11.23
CA GLU A 55 11.40 -2.18 -12.21
C GLU A 55 11.72 -3.59 -11.71
N GLU A 56 12.65 -3.71 -10.75
CA GLU A 56 13.07 -4.98 -10.18
C GLU A 56 12.32 -5.29 -8.87
N LEU A 57 12.09 -6.58 -8.63
CA LEU A 57 11.55 -7.05 -7.37
C LEU A 57 12.58 -6.81 -6.27
N ALA A 58 12.24 -5.96 -5.30
CA ALA A 58 13.07 -5.68 -4.14
C ALA A 58 12.28 -5.96 -2.85
N PHE A 59 12.91 -6.67 -1.93
CA PHE A 59 12.38 -6.84 -0.58
C PHE A 59 12.53 -5.56 0.24
N GLY A 60 11.60 -5.33 1.15
CA GLY A 60 11.66 -4.18 2.05
C GLY A 60 11.11 -2.88 1.45
N CYS A 61 10.32 -2.94 0.40
CA CYS A 61 9.65 -1.75 -0.11
C CYS A 61 8.55 -1.27 0.87
N ALA A 62 8.45 0.05 1.05
CA ALA A 62 7.30 0.71 1.68
C ALA A 62 6.78 1.78 0.71
N TYR A 63 5.94 1.36 -0.22
CA TYR A 63 5.39 2.24 -1.25
C TYR A 63 4.25 3.08 -0.70
N LEU A 64 4.28 4.37 -0.98
CA LEU A 64 3.25 5.31 -0.60
C LEU A 64 2.14 5.30 -1.66
N GLY A 65 1.01 4.67 -1.33
CA GLY A 65 -0.15 4.61 -2.22
C GLY A 65 -0.75 6.00 -2.47
N GLN A 66 -1.19 6.24 -3.69
CA GLN A 66 -1.70 7.52 -4.13
C GLN A 66 -3.12 7.40 -4.70
N ALA A 67 -3.95 8.39 -4.39
CA ALA A 67 -5.22 8.64 -5.06
C ALA A 67 -5.21 10.03 -5.71
N ALA A 68 -5.60 10.13 -6.96
CA ALA A 68 -5.81 11.40 -7.64
C ALA A 68 -7.22 11.44 -8.22
N LEU A 69 -7.90 12.58 -8.09
CA LEU A 69 -9.26 12.76 -8.59
C LEU A 69 -9.60 14.25 -8.78
N ASN A 70 -10.65 14.51 -9.55
CA ASN A 70 -11.18 15.85 -9.78
C ASN A 70 -12.57 16.00 -9.16
N LEU A 71 -12.75 17.06 -8.38
CA LEU A 71 -14.00 17.38 -7.68
C LEU A 71 -14.67 18.63 -8.26
N ARG A 72 -15.95 18.53 -8.57
CA ARG A 72 -16.81 19.69 -8.82
C ARG A 72 -17.18 20.31 -7.49
N THR A 73 -16.67 21.50 -7.21
CA THR A 73 -16.90 22.16 -5.92
C THR A 73 -16.65 23.65 -6.03
N ALA A 74 -17.39 24.43 -5.26
CA ALA A 74 -17.16 25.86 -5.09
C ALA A 74 -16.13 26.18 -4.00
N LEU A 75 -15.76 25.21 -3.17
CA LEU A 75 -14.82 25.41 -2.07
C LEU A 75 -13.45 25.83 -2.58
N SER A 76 -12.75 26.66 -1.82
CA SER A 76 -11.35 27.00 -2.08
C SER A 76 -10.45 25.76 -2.01
N ARG A 77 -9.44 25.70 -2.87
CA ARG A 77 -8.45 24.61 -2.83
C ARG A 77 -7.80 24.48 -1.45
N HIS A 78 -7.67 25.57 -0.71
CA HIS A 78 -7.03 25.58 0.61
C HIS A 78 -7.80 24.79 1.67
N ALA A 79 -9.11 24.59 1.48
CA ALA A 79 -9.92 23.78 2.39
C ALA A 79 -9.57 22.27 2.35
N PHE A 80 -8.90 21.82 1.29
CA PHE A 80 -8.65 20.40 1.08
C PHE A 80 -7.31 19.90 1.64
N TYR A 81 -6.35 20.77 1.92
CA TYR A 81 -5.06 20.35 2.46
C TYR A 81 -5.22 19.68 3.82
N GLY A 82 -4.67 18.47 3.97
CA GLY A 82 -4.80 17.66 5.19
C GLY A 82 -6.16 16.99 5.37
N ALA A 83 -7.11 17.19 4.45
CA ALA A 83 -8.40 16.52 4.51
C ALA A 83 -8.25 15.00 4.37
N ARG A 84 -9.10 14.24 5.07
CA ARG A 84 -9.16 12.78 4.98
C ARG A 84 -10.12 12.36 3.88
N LEU A 85 -9.63 11.63 2.90
CA LEU A 85 -10.37 11.08 1.78
C LEU A 85 -10.54 9.57 2.00
N CYS A 86 -11.80 9.10 2.10
CA CYS A 86 -12.13 7.67 2.10
C CYS A 86 -12.93 7.37 0.84
N LEU A 87 -12.51 6.35 0.09
CA LEU A 87 -13.12 5.97 -1.18
C LEU A 87 -13.65 4.54 -1.13
N ALA A 88 -14.73 4.28 -1.85
CA ALA A 88 -15.30 2.96 -2.03
C ALA A 88 -15.74 2.75 -3.50
N TYR A 89 -15.63 1.52 -3.96
CA TYR A 89 -16.18 1.05 -5.22
C TYR A 89 -17.46 0.27 -4.95
N GLY A 90 -18.57 0.75 -5.47
CA GLY A 90 -19.88 0.11 -5.37
C GLY A 90 -20.24 -0.61 -6.66
N LEU A 91 -20.72 -1.84 -6.53
CA LEU A 91 -21.26 -2.63 -7.62
C LEU A 91 -22.75 -2.91 -7.34
N GLN A 92 -23.60 -2.68 -8.34
CA GLN A 92 -25.01 -3.01 -8.24
C GLN A 92 -25.19 -4.53 -8.45
N LEU A 93 -25.81 -5.17 -7.48
CA LEU A 93 -26.13 -6.59 -7.51
C LEU A 93 -27.40 -6.86 -8.36
N PRO A 94 -27.65 -8.11 -8.76
CA PRO A 94 -28.82 -8.46 -9.55
C PRO A 94 -30.17 -8.12 -8.90
N ASP A 95 -30.22 -8.03 -7.59
CA ASP A 95 -31.40 -7.63 -6.81
C ASP A 95 -31.58 -6.08 -6.71
N GLY A 96 -30.68 -5.33 -7.35
CA GLY A 96 -30.67 -3.87 -7.34
C GLY A 96 -29.99 -3.24 -6.13
N GLN A 97 -29.53 -4.03 -5.14
CA GLN A 97 -28.78 -3.55 -4.01
C GLN A 97 -27.35 -3.18 -4.41
N TRP A 98 -26.72 -2.31 -3.64
CA TRP A 98 -25.33 -1.92 -3.83
C TRP A 98 -24.46 -2.60 -2.78
N GLU A 99 -23.40 -3.28 -3.23
CA GLU A 99 -22.34 -3.76 -2.34
C GLU A 99 -21.08 -2.93 -2.58
N GLU A 100 -20.55 -2.34 -1.51
CA GLU A 100 -19.41 -1.43 -1.57
C GLU A 100 -18.15 -2.07 -1.02
N VAL A 101 -17.05 -1.87 -1.73
CA VAL A 101 -15.71 -2.35 -1.36
C VAL A 101 -14.84 -1.13 -1.11
N PRO A 102 -14.28 -0.94 0.10
CA PRO A 102 -13.36 0.14 0.38
C PRO A 102 -12.16 0.11 -0.57
N LEU A 103 -11.80 1.25 -1.12
CA LEU A 103 -10.62 1.41 -1.99
C LEU A 103 -9.39 1.89 -1.20
N GLY A 104 -9.61 2.62 -0.12
CA GLY A 104 -8.55 3.10 0.75
C GLY A 104 -8.93 4.36 1.51
N SER A 105 -8.03 4.74 2.42
CA SER A 105 -8.08 5.99 3.17
C SER A 105 -6.81 6.77 2.91
N TYR A 106 -6.95 8.05 2.54
CA TYR A 106 -5.88 8.90 2.06
C TYR A 106 -5.94 10.25 2.74
N THR A 107 -4.80 10.94 2.81
CA THR A 107 -4.69 12.33 3.25
C THR A 107 -4.36 13.22 2.06
N VAL A 108 -5.15 14.26 1.83
CA VAL A 108 -4.94 15.20 0.72
C VAL A 108 -3.69 16.03 0.98
N ALA A 109 -2.72 15.91 0.08
CA ALA A 109 -1.45 16.66 0.12
C ALA A 109 -1.41 17.80 -0.91
N GLU A 110 -2.07 17.62 -2.05
CA GLU A 110 -2.06 18.60 -3.12
C GLU A 110 -3.49 18.89 -3.57
N ALA A 111 -3.79 20.16 -3.79
CA ALA A 111 -5.07 20.62 -4.34
C ALA A 111 -4.85 21.79 -5.29
N GLU A 112 -5.30 21.65 -6.53
CA GLU A 112 -5.16 22.66 -7.56
C GLU A 112 -6.52 23.07 -8.10
N ARG A 113 -6.81 24.39 -8.08
CA ARG A 113 -8.05 24.90 -8.67
C ARG A 113 -7.89 25.00 -10.18
N ARG A 114 -8.77 24.35 -10.91
CA ARG A 114 -9.04 24.54 -12.32
C ARG A 114 -10.36 25.32 -12.50
N ALA A 115 -10.66 25.74 -13.71
CA ALA A 115 -11.84 26.58 -13.95
C ALA A 115 -13.15 25.97 -13.38
N LEU A 116 -13.37 24.68 -13.59
CA LEU A 116 -14.63 23.99 -13.25
C LEU A 116 -14.52 22.99 -12.10
N TYR A 117 -13.30 22.70 -11.62
CA TYR A 117 -13.07 21.65 -10.62
C TYR A 117 -11.82 21.94 -9.77
N VAL A 118 -11.66 21.19 -8.71
CA VAL A 118 -10.40 21.09 -7.95
C VAL A 118 -9.80 19.73 -8.21
N SER A 119 -8.57 19.70 -8.71
CA SER A 119 -7.77 18.49 -8.82
C SER A 119 -7.13 18.22 -7.46
N ILE A 120 -7.31 17.01 -6.94
CA ILE A 120 -6.79 16.58 -5.65
C ILE A 120 -5.83 15.42 -5.87
N LYS A 121 -4.72 15.44 -5.12
CA LYS A 121 -3.81 14.33 -4.98
C LYS A 121 -3.64 14.02 -3.49
N ALA A 122 -3.88 12.78 -3.14
CA ALA A 122 -3.88 12.30 -1.76
C ALA A 122 -3.00 11.05 -1.63
N TYR A 123 -2.39 10.88 -0.48
CA TYR A 123 -1.54 9.74 -0.17
C TYR A 123 -2.14 8.94 0.98
N ASP A 124 -1.87 7.65 0.99
CA ASP A 124 -2.30 6.76 2.07
C ASP A 124 -1.62 7.11 3.41
N ASN A 125 -2.01 6.40 4.46
CA ASN A 125 -1.53 6.69 5.80
C ASN A 125 -0.03 6.41 5.99
N LEU A 126 0.64 5.69 5.07
CA LEU A 126 2.09 5.54 5.08
C LEU A 126 2.83 6.87 4.89
N LEU A 127 2.12 7.95 4.50
CA LEU A 127 2.66 9.31 4.50
C LEU A 127 3.26 9.69 5.85
N ALA A 128 2.69 9.20 6.95
CA ALA A 128 3.22 9.45 8.30
C ALA A 128 4.63 8.88 8.52
N LEU A 129 5.00 7.83 7.79
CA LEU A 129 6.33 7.22 7.83
C LEU A 129 7.42 8.06 7.16
N GLN A 130 7.06 9.10 6.39
CA GLN A 130 8.04 10.01 5.78
C GLN A 130 8.75 10.89 6.81
N ARG A 131 8.30 10.90 8.06
CA ARG A 131 8.94 11.63 9.14
C ARG A 131 10.36 11.12 9.35
N ARG A 132 11.25 12.06 9.71
CA ARG A 132 12.62 11.72 10.05
C ARG A 132 12.65 10.75 11.23
N TYR A 133 13.44 9.70 11.09
CA TYR A 133 13.75 8.79 12.20
C TYR A 133 14.62 9.51 13.23
N ASP A 134 14.25 9.42 14.50
CA ASP A 134 14.89 10.15 15.58
C ASP A 134 16.10 9.40 16.20
N GLY A 135 16.34 8.17 15.75
CA GLY A 135 17.41 7.32 16.23
C GLY A 135 17.07 6.52 17.49
N THR A 136 15.79 6.48 17.89
CA THR A 136 15.34 5.61 18.98
C THR A 136 15.64 4.15 18.66
N VAL A 137 16.30 3.45 19.58
CA VAL A 137 16.57 2.01 19.40
C VAL A 137 15.26 1.23 19.53
N LEU A 138 14.90 0.52 18.47
CA LEU A 138 13.76 -0.38 18.43
C LEU A 138 14.27 -1.80 18.60
N GLN A 139 13.57 -2.64 19.39
CA GLN A 139 13.95 -4.03 19.60
C GLN A 139 12.71 -4.90 19.76
N GLY A 140 12.73 -6.07 19.13
CA GLY A 140 11.67 -7.06 19.23
C GLY A 140 11.52 -7.91 17.98
N THR A 141 10.46 -8.69 17.95
CA THR A 141 9.99 -9.43 16.77
C THR A 141 9.48 -8.48 15.70
N ALA A 142 9.25 -8.97 14.48
CA ALA A 142 8.70 -8.16 13.40
C ALA A 142 7.41 -7.41 13.81
N TYR A 143 6.51 -8.07 14.55
CA TYR A 143 5.28 -7.45 15.05
C TYR A 143 5.56 -6.33 16.05
N GLU A 144 6.44 -6.57 17.03
CA GLU A 144 6.79 -5.58 18.04
C GLU A 144 7.51 -4.37 17.46
N LEU A 145 8.41 -4.59 16.49
CA LEU A 145 9.06 -3.51 15.74
C LEU A 145 8.05 -2.67 14.95
N LEU A 146 7.10 -3.32 14.26
CA LEU A 146 6.02 -2.62 13.57
C LEU A 146 5.13 -1.83 14.53
N GLY A 147 4.85 -2.37 15.71
CA GLY A 147 4.09 -1.68 16.77
C GLY A 147 4.78 -0.39 17.19
N GLN A 148 6.08 -0.46 17.51
CA GLN A 148 6.88 0.71 17.89
C GLN A 148 6.93 1.77 16.76
N ILE A 149 7.06 1.33 15.49
CA ILE A 149 7.03 2.24 14.33
C ILE A 149 5.65 2.89 14.19
N ALA A 150 4.59 2.10 14.31
CA ALA A 150 3.22 2.58 14.21
C ALA A 150 2.90 3.61 15.30
N ASP A 151 3.27 3.33 16.56
CA ASP A 151 3.06 4.24 17.68
C ASP A 151 3.82 5.55 17.49
N ALA A 152 5.09 5.50 17.06
CA ALA A 152 5.89 6.68 16.78
C ALA A 152 5.30 7.56 15.68
N CYS A 153 4.60 6.95 14.72
CA CYS A 153 4.01 7.66 13.57
C CYS A 153 2.50 7.93 13.70
N GLY A 154 1.86 7.50 14.79
CA GLY A 154 0.42 7.64 14.98
C GLY A 154 -0.40 6.77 14.02
N LEU A 155 0.14 5.62 13.64
CA LEU A 155 -0.52 4.63 12.81
C LEU A 155 -1.11 3.51 13.67
N THR A 156 -2.03 2.73 13.08
CA THR A 156 -2.53 1.50 13.67
C THR A 156 -2.07 0.30 12.85
N LEU A 157 -1.84 -0.84 13.51
CA LEU A 157 -1.54 -2.09 12.83
C LEU A 157 -2.81 -2.74 12.29
N GLY A 158 -2.72 -3.30 11.08
CA GLY A 158 -3.80 -4.04 10.44
C GLY A 158 -3.73 -5.55 10.65
N GLN A 159 -2.70 -6.03 11.34
CA GLN A 159 -2.44 -7.45 11.60
C GLN A 159 -2.23 -7.69 13.08
N THR A 160 -2.57 -8.89 13.54
CA THR A 160 -2.27 -9.38 14.88
C THR A 160 -0.85 -9.95 14.96
N ALA A 161 -0.35 -10.14 16.17
CA ALA A 161 0.96 -10.76 16.39
C ALA A 161 1.03 -12.18 15.77
N GLY A 162 -0.06 -12.96 15.88
CA GLY A 162 -0.12 -14.30 15.29
C GLY A 162 -0.10 -14.28 13.76
N GLU A 163 -0.77 -13.31 13.13
CA GLU A 163 -0.75 -13.15 11.67
C GLU A 163 0.64 -12.76 11.15
N VAL A 164 1.35 -11.86 11.84
CA VAL A 164 2.71 -11.48 11.46
C VAL A 164 3.68 -12.65 11.68
N ALA A 165 3.61 -13.35 12.82
CA ALA A 165 4.45 -14.51 13.10
C ALA A 165 4.25 -15.66 12.09
N ALA A 166 3.07 -15.77 11.51
CA ALA A 166 2.75 -16.79 10.50
C ALA A 166 3.28 -16.47 9.08
N LEU A 167 3.87 -15.28 8.85
CA LEU A 167 4.38 -14.92 7.53
C LEU A 167 5.57 -15.78 7.12
N ASN A 168 6.53 -15.95 8.01
CA ASN A 168 7.66 -16.86 7.88
C ASN A 168 8.43 -16.98 9.20
N GLU A 169 9.44 -17.85 9.25
CA GLU A 169 10.25 -18.09 10.44
C GLU A 169 11.01 -16.85 10.93
N ASN A 170 11.45 -15.98 10.02
CA ASN A 170 12.18 -14.76 10.38
C ASN A 170 11.33 -13.76 11.16
N ALA A 171 10.01 -13.79 10.99
CA ALA A 171 9.10 -12.87 11.67
C ALA A 171 9.13 -13.02 13.21
N ALA A 172 9.54 -14.19 13.71
CA ALA A 172 9.68 -14.48 15.14
C ALA A 172 11.06 -14.15 15.70
N LEU A 173 12.04 -13.81 14.87
CA LEU A 173 13.38 -13.44 15.32
C LEU A 173 13.33 -12.10 16.05
N VAL A 174 14.04 -12.03 17.17
CA VAL A 174 14.25 -10.77 17.89
C VAL A 174 15.38 -10.00 17.22
N CYS A 175 15.03 -8.88 16.62
CA CYS A 175 15.95 -8.00 15.91
C CYS A 175 16.01 -6.63 16.58
N GLN A 176 17.03 -5.86 16.26
CA GLN A 176 17.21 -4.49 16.71
C GLN A 176 17.40 -3.58 15.50
N ILE A 177 16.77 -2.41 15.55
CA ILE A 177 16.97 -1.29 14.63
C ILE A 177 17.48 -0.11 15.42
N GLY A 178 18.55 0.54 14.96
CA GLY A 178 19.15 1.65 15.67
C GLY A 178 19.88 2.65 14.76
N PRO A 179 20.49 3.68 15.34
CA PRO A 179 21.18 4.74 14.59
C PRO A 179 22.34 4.24 13.70
N ALA A 180 22.95 3.11 14.10
CA ALA A 180 24.07 2.51 13.36
C ALA A 180 23.64 1.95 11.99
N ASP A 181 22.36 1.66 11.79
CA ASP A 181 21.83 1.09 10.54
C ASP A 181 21.70 2.12 9.41
N GLY A 182 22.01 3.39 9.69
CA GLY A 182 22.02 4.46 8.68
C GLY A 182 20.64 4.89 8.17
N LEU A 183 19.56 4.45 8.83
CA LEU A 183 18.19 4.74 8.46
C LEU A 183 17.85 6.22 8.71
N LYS A 184 17.12 6.84 7.80
CA LYS A 184 16.85 8.30 7.82
C LYS A 184 15.40 8.63 8.18
N SER A 185 14.48 7.73 7.87
CA SER A 185 13.06 7.92 8.05
C SER A 185 12.41 6.72 8.72
N TRP A 186 11.24 6.90 9.31
CA TRP A 186 10.42 5.80 9.81
C TRP A 186 9.99 4.84 8.70
N ARG A 187 9.95 5.34 7.46
CA ARG A 187 9.72 4.51 6.27
C ARG A 187 10.86 3.51 6.07
N ASP A 188 12.12 3.94 6.25
CA ASP A 188 13.27 3.05 6.14
C ASP A 188 13.22 1.97 7.24
N CYS A 189 12.78 2.33 8.46
CA CYS A 189 12.56 1.35 9.53
C CYS A 189 11.49 0.32 9.16
N ALA A 190 10.35 0.76 8.62
CA ALA A 190 9.29 -0.14 8.16
C ALA A 190 9.76 -1.02 6.99
N SER A 191 10.60 -0.46 6.10
CA SER A 191 11.22 -1.19 5.00
C SER A 191 12.16 -2.28 5.50
N ALA A 192 12.97 -2.00 6.53
CA ALA A 192 13.86 -2.99 7.14
C ALA A 192 13.08 -4.17 7.76
N VAL A 193 11.96 -3.88 8.46
CA VAL A 193 11.10 -4.95 8.98
C VAL A 193 10.42 -5.73 7.85
N ALA A 194 10.00 -5.07 6.78
CA ALA A 194 9.44 -5.73 5.61
C ALA A 194 10.47 -6.62 4.89
N GLN A 195 11.74 -6.19 4.85
CA GLN A 195 12.85 -6.98 4.31
C GLN A 195 13.10 -8.24 5.13
N LEU A 196 13.03 -8.16 6.46
CA LEU A 196 13.19 -9.31 7.37
C LEU A 196 12.20 -10.43 7.04
N VAL A 197 10.98 -10.09 6.65
CA VAL A 197 9.94 -11.07 6.27
C VAL A 197 9.89 -11.34 4.76
N GLY A 198 10.84 -10.85 3.97
CA GLY A 198 10.87 -11.07 2.52
C GLY A 198 9.67 -10.48 1.80
N GLY A 199 9.26 -9.27 2.17
CA GLY A 199 8.03 -8.66 1.68
C GLY A 199 8.08 -7.15 1.54
N PHE A 200 6.94 -6.52 1.66
CA PHE A 200 6.75 -5.07 1.58
C PHE A 200 5.76 -4.57 2.64
N ALA A 201 5.94 -3.32 3.06
CA ALA A 201 5.00 -2.62 3.91
C ALA A 201 3.96 -1.88 3.06
N ALA A 202 2.71 -1.90 3.48
CA ALA A 202 1.60 -1.26 2.78
C ALA A 202 0.55 -0.72 3.77
N ALA A 203 -0.30 0.18 3.30
CA ALA A 203 -1.55 0.47 3.97
C ALA A 203 -2.64 -0.51 3.51
N ASP A 204 -3.41 -1.06 4.44
CA ASP A 204 -4.62 -1.80 4.08
C ASP A 204 -5.73 -0.83 3.65
N ARG A 205 -6.89 -1.37 3.24
CA ARG A 205 -8.03 -0.55 2.80
C ARG A 205 -8.66 0.32 3.89
N ALA A 206 -8.38 0.02 5.15
CA ALA A 206 -8.75 0.85 6.30
C ALA A 206 -7.65 1.88 6.65
N GLY A 207 -6.54 1.89 5.93
CA GLY A 207 -5.40 2.77 6.15
C GLY A 207 -4.48 2.33 7.29
N ARG A 208 -4.54 1.05 7.70
CA ARG A 208 -3.69 0.50 8.75
C ARG A 208 -2.40 -0.05 8.16
N LEU A 209 -1.30 0.06 8.89
CA LEU A 209 0.00 -0.48 8.48
C LEU A 209 -0.04 -2.02 8.51
N VAL A 210 0.35 -2.64 7.41
CA VAL A 210 0.47 -4.10 7.26
C VAL A 210 1.79 -4.45 6.58
N ILE A 211 2.30 -5.65 6.84
CA ILE A 211 3.38 -6.26 6.07
C ILE A 211 2.83 -7.43 5.26
N ARG A 212 3.25 -7.52 4.01
CA ARG A 212 2.86 -8.58 3.10
C ARG A 212 4.10 -9.24 2.52
N PRO A 213 4.29 -10.55 2.68
CA PRO A 213 5.37 -11.26 2.03
C PRO A 213 5.08 -11.40 0.54
N PHE A 214 6.14 -11.48 -0.27
CA PHE A 214 6.00 -11.98 -1.63
C PHE A 214 5.74 -13.49 -1.55
N ALA A 215 4.56 -13.93 -1.94
CA ALA A 215 4.16 -15.32 -1.84
C ALA A 215 4.73 -16.14 -3.00
N ALA A 216 5.26 -17.31 -2.70
CA ALA A 216 5.69 -18.27 -3.72
C ALA A 216 4.49 -18.96 -4.40
N ALA A 217 3.32 -19.01 -3.74
CA ALA A 217 2.11 -19.62 -4.28
C ALA A 217 1.27 -18.60 -5.05
N ALA A 218 0.79 -18.99 -6.23
CA ALA A 218 -0.14 -18.17 -7.00
C ALA A 218 -1.44 -17.94 -6.22
N CYS A 219 -1.85 -16.69 -6.07
CA CYS A 219 -3.11 -16.32 -5.43
C CYS A 219 -4.30 -16.31 -6.40
N ALA A 220 -4.03 -16.27 -7.71
CA ALA A 220 -5.04 -16.33 -8.77
C ALA A 220 -4.41 -16.85 -10.07
N ALA A 221 -5.23 -17.50 -10.90
CA ALA A 221 -4.89 -17.85 -12.27
C ALA A 221 -5.68 -16.91 -13.20
N LEU A 222 -4.98 -16.22 -14.10
CA LEU A 222 -5.57 -15.35 -15.10
C LEU A 222 -5.53 -16.05 -16.46
N GLY A 223 -6.71 -16.30 -17.02
CA GLY A 223 -6.86 -16.86 -18.38
C GLY A 223 -6.88 -15.78 -19.45
N PRO A 224 -6.88 -16.18 -20.75
CA PRO A 224 -6.98 -15.23 -21.87
C PRO A 224 -8.24 -14.36 -21.82
N GLY A 225 -9.35 -14.85 -21.25
CA GLY A 225 -10.60 -14.10 -21.13
C GLY A 225 -10.63 -13.08 -19.99
N ASP A 226 -9.64 -13.10 -19.11
CA ASP A 226 -9.58 -12.19 -17.96
C ASP A 226 -8.76 -10.92 -18.25
N ARG A 227 -8.24 -10.78 -19.47
CA ARG A 227 -7.39 -9.66 -19.90
C ARG A 227 -7.74 -9.17 -21.28
N SER A 228 -7.71 -7.86 -21.49
CA SER A 228 -7.95 -7.22 -22.79
C SER A 228 -6.65 -7.06 -23.60
N GLU A 229 -5.56 -6.81 -22.92
CA GLU A 229 -4.21 -6.70 -23.49
C GLU A 229 -3.22 -7.41 -22.59
N ALA A 230 -2.20 -8.03 -23.16
CA ALA A 230 -1.16 -8.68 -22.42
C ALA A 230 0.21 -8.42 -23.05
N GLY A 231 1.01 -7.65 -22.36
CA GLY A 231 2.46 -7.68 -22.49
C GLY A 231 3.03 -8.47 -21.30
N ILE A 232 3.91 -9.39 -21.54
CA ILE A 232 4.71 -10.06 -20.49
C ILE A 232 6.15 -9.69 -20.79
N SER A 233 6.79 -9.04 -19.82
CA SER A 233 8.25 -8.88 -19.82
C SER A 233 8.80 -9.68 -18.64
N ASP A 234 9.72 -10.58 -18.92
CA ASP A 234 10.46 -11.29 -17.90
C ASP A 234 11.70 -10.45 -17.56
N LEU A 235 11.77 -9.97 -16.33
CA LEU A 235 12.99 -9.41 -15.77
C LEU A 235 13.77 -10.56 -15.13
N ARG A 236 14.90 -10.92 -15.73
CA ARG A 236 15.79 -11.93 -15.18
C ARG A 236 16.98 -11.23 -14.55
N CYS A 237 17.17 -11.44 -13.25
CA CYS A 237 18.35 -10.98 -12.53
C CYS A 237 19.28 -12.18 -12.30
N HIS A 238 20.52 -12.05 -12.75
CA HIS A 238 21.58 -13.03 -12.48
C HIS A 238 22.41 -12.56 -11.28
N TYR A 239 22.39 -13.34 -10.23
CA TYR A 239 23.21 -13.08 -9.04
C TYR A 239 24.42 -14.02 -9.04
N ALA A 240 25.60 -13.47 -9.26
CA ALA A 240 26.85 -14.24 -9.20
C ALA A 240 27.39 -14.41 -7.77
N ALA A 241 27.04 -13.51 -6.86
CA ALA A 241 27.50 -13.53 -5.48
C ALA A 241 26.50 -12.86 -4.53
N LEU A 242 26.50 -13.30 -3.28
CA LEU A 242 25.80 -12.68 -2.15
C LEU A 242 26.85 -12.31 -1.10
N SER A 243 26.81 -11.08 -0.61
CA SER A 243 27.60 -10.63 0.53
C SER A 243 26.70 -10.09 1.61
N ILE A 244 26.82 -10.62 2.81
CA ILE A 244 26.08 -10.19 3.99
C ILE A 244 27.08 -9.64 5.01
N GLU A 245 26.89 -8.41 5.44
CA GLU A 245 27.68 -7.79 6.49
C GLU A 245 26.86 -7.78 7.78
N THR A 246 27.43 -8.34 8.83
CA THR A 246 26.83 -8.42 10.17
C THR A 246 27.78 -7.81 11.20
N ALA A 247 27.30 -7.62 12.43
CA ALA A 247 28.13 -7.11 13.54
C ALA A 247 29.36 -7.99 13.80
N ASP A 248 29.28 -9.29 13.51
CA ASP A 248 30.33 -10.27 13.75
C ASP A 248 31.29 -10.45 12.55
N GLY A 249 30.98 -9.86 11.41
CA GLY A 249 31.81 -9.94 10.23
C GLY A 249 31.05 -9.93 8.92
N ARG A 250 31.79 -10.09 7.83
CA ARG A 250 31.27 -10.16 6.47
C ARG A 250 31.28 -11.61 5.98
N TYR A 251 30.11 -12.10 5.60
CA TYR A 251 29.92 -13.40 4.98
C TYR A 251 29.68 -13.20 3.48
N ALA A 252 30.44 -13.87 2.65
CA ALA A 252 30.27 -13.84 1.21
C ALA A 252 30.17 -15.26 0.66
N ALA A 253 29.16 -15.49 -0.15
CA ALA A 253 29.00 -16.73 -0.94
C ALA A 253 28.81 -16.34 -2.39
N GLY A 254 29.56 -16.94 -3.29
CA GLY A 254 29.44 -16.68 -4.72
C GLY A 254 30.56 -17.32 -5.49
N ASN A 255 30.38 -17.39 -6.78
CA ASN A 255 31.33 -17.86 -7.74
C ASN A 255 31.72 -16.69 -8.64
N GLU A 256 32.98 -16.49 -8.94
CA GLU A 256 33.42 -15.48 -9.92
C GLU A 256 32.94 -15.82 -11.34
N GLN A 257 32.44 -17.03 -11.54
CA GLN A 257 31.80 -17.46 -12.77
C GLN A 257 30.28 -17.31 -12.63
N ASP A 258 29.65 -16.86 -13.69
CA ASP A 258 28.18 -16.82 -13.80
C ASP A 258 27.62 -18.20 -13.38
N SER A 259 26.80 -18.19 -12.34
CA SER A 259 26.25 -19.43 -11.76
C SER A 259 25.25 -20.12 -12.69
N GLY A 260 24.83 -19.46 -13.76
CA GLY A 260 23.77 -19.92 -14.65
C GLY A 260 22.40 -20.08 -13.98
N LEU A 261 22.26 -19.56 -12.75
CA LEU A 261 20.98 -19.49 -12.07
C LEU A 261 20.14 -18.39 -12.72
N THR A 262 19.10 -18.81 -13.41
CA THR A 262 18.08 -17.94 -14.03
C THR A 262 16.85 -17.84 -13.16
#